data_92e6ab8d6af4f27c145277e7653cf040
#
_entry.id   92e6ab8d6af4f27c145277e7653cf040
#
_cell.length_a   1.000
_cell.length_b   1.000
_cell.length_c   1.000
_cell.angle_alpha   90.00
_cell.angle_beta   90.00
_cell.angle_gamma   90.00
#
_symmetry.space_group_name_H-M   'P 1'
#
loop_
_entity.id
_entity.type
_entity.pdbx_description
1 polymer ?
#
loop_
_entity_poly.entity_id
_entity_poly.type
_entity_poly.pdbx_seq_one_letter_code
_entity_poly.pdbx_strand_id
1 'polypeptide(L)'
;MTQGKIDPITVATAIASTLFGPDLAHYIGPYAVILMGSTTGAAWALGRAEPMSNRFEALWFFMRLNMMALLLTVPLAIGTTWAFTLEDSNWLLVPIALFIGALGNDWPAVGRWILTRVGRLFERRTDTGE
;
A
#
# COMPACT_ATOMS: atom_id res chain seq x y z
N MET A 1 21.04 -14.02 22.07
CA MET A 1 21.12 -12.81 21.27
C MET A 1 20.14 -12.92 20.11
N THR A 2 19.04 -12.28 20.20
CA THR A 2 18.14 -12.10 19.08
C THR A 2 18.84 -11.19 18.08
N GLN A 3 19.30 -11.75 16.97
CA GLN A 3 19.64 -10.94 15.82
C GLN A 3 18.37 -10.17 15.45
N GLY A 4 18.36 -8.85 15.73
CA GLY A 4 17.26 -7.99 15.34
C GLY A 4 17.04 -8.16 13.83
N LYS A 5 15.91 -8.73 13.44
CA LYS A 5 15.49 -8.69 12.05
C LYS A 5 15.52 -7.23 11.64
N ILE A 6 16.29 -6.90 10.61
CA ILE A 6 16.31 -5.55 10.04
C ILE A 6 14.94 -5.35 9.41
N ASP A 7 14.07 -4.69 10.17
CA ASP A 7 12.72 -4.34 9.75
C ASP A 7 12.80 -2.98 9.03
N PRO A 8 12.18 -2.81 7.86
CA PRO A 8 12.11 -1.53 7.16
C PRO A 8 11.61 -0.38 8.04
N ILE A 9 10.65 -0.65 8.93
CA ILE A 9 10.14 0.34 9.87
C ILE A 9 11.22 0.77 10.87
N THR A 10 11.98 -0.17 11.40
CA THR A 10 13.08 0.12 12.33
C THR A 10 14.13 1.02 11.67
N VAL A 11 14.51 0.74 10.43
CA VAL A 11 15.45 1.56 9.66
C VAL A 11 14.88 2.96 9.40
N ALA A 12 13.64 3.04 8.94
CA ALA A 12 12.97 4.32 8.69
C ALA A 12 12.80 5.14 9.97
N THR A 13 12.47 4.49 11.10
CA THR A 13 12.37 5.14 12.41
C THR A 13 13.74 5.64 12.89
N ALA A 14 14.80 4.87 12.68
CA ALA A 14 16.16 5.29 13.02
C ALA A 14 16.59 6.52 12.21
N ILE A 15 16.32 6.55 10.90
CA ILE A 15 16.58 7.71 10.05
C ILE A 15 15.72 8.90 10.48
N ALA A 16 14.44 8.70 10.73
CA ALA A 16 13.54 9.74 11.17
C ALA A 16 13.93 10.31 12.54
N SER A 17 14.47 9.47 13.44
CA SER A 17 14.93 9.92 14.77
C SER A 17 16.10 10.90 14.70
N THR A 18 16.96 10.75 13.71
CA THR A 18 18.07 11.68 13.48
C THR A 18 17.62 13.03 12.92
N LEU A 19 16.51 13.05 12.17
CA LEU A 19 15.98 14.24 11.50
C LEU A 19 14.94 15.00 12.35
N PHE A 20 14.08 14.29 13.07
CA PHE A 20 12.91 14.86 13.73
C PHE A 20 12.86 14.61 15.23
N GLY A 21 13.83 13.88 15.78
CA GLY A 21 13.85 13.47 17.18
C GLY A 21 13.09 12.16 17.44
N PRO A 22 13.39 11.49 18.57
CA PRO A 22 12.89 10.13 18.85
C PRO A 22 11.37 10.05 19.01
N ASP A 23 10.75 11.08 19.57
CA ASP A 23 9.30 11.07 19.84
C ASP A 23 8.46 11.09 18.54
N LEU A 24 8.87 11.91 17.58
CA LEU A 24 8.19 11.99 16.27
C LEU A 24 8.57 10.83 15.34
N ALA A 25 9.77 10.31 15.47
CA ALA A 25 10.26 9.23 14.61
C ALA A 25 9.40 7.97 14.68
N HIS A 26 8.88 7.65 15.86
CA HIS A 26 8.03 6.47 16.06
C HIS A 26 6.73 6.55 15.27
N TYR A 27 6.16 7.73 15.12
CA TYR A 27 4.95 7.95 14.30
C TYR A 27 5.27 8.07 12.82
N ILE A 28 6.37 8.72 12.47
CA ILE A 28 6.75 8.99 11.07
C ILE A 28 7.27 7.73 10.36
N GLY A 29 7.97 6.85 11.08
CA GLY A 29 8.63 5.68 10.49
C GLY A 29 7.71 4.82 9.61
N PRO A 30 6.57 4.34 10.11
CA PRO A 30 5.64 3.53 9.30
C PRO A 30 5.12 4.25 8.06
N TYR A 31 4.79 5.53 8.17
CA TYR A 31 4.30 6.32 7.03
C TYR A 31 5.40 6.58 6.00
N ALA A 32 6.64 6.79 6.44
CA ALA A 32 7.79 6.94 5.54
C ALA A 32 7.99 5.66 4.71
N VAL A 33 7.88 4.48 5.32
CA VAL A 33 7.96 3.19 4.63
C VAL A 33 6.85 3.02 3.59
N ILE A 34 5.62 3.39 3.93
CA ILE A 34 4.48 3.35 3.01
C ILE A 34 4.72 4.30 1.82
N LEU A 35 5.17 5.52 2.09
CA LEU A 35 5.46 6.50 1.04
C LEU A 35 6.60 6.05 0.12
N MET A 36 7.66 5.47 0.66
CA MET A 36 8.74 4.91 -0.15
C MET A 36 8.26 3.78 -1.06
N GLY A 37 7.51 2.83 -0.52
CA GLY A 37 6.94 1.72 -1.28
C GLY A 37 5.99 2.22 -2.38
N SER A 38 5.05 3.09 -2.04
CA SER A 38 4.06 3.62 -2.98
C SER A 38 4.70 4.51 -4.05
N THR A 39 5.70 5.32 -3.70
CA THR A 39 6.44 6.16 -4.66
C THR A 39 7.20 5.30 -5.67
N THR A 40 7.83 4.22 -5.22
CA THR A 40 8.50 3.26 -6.11
C THR A 40 7.50 2.59 -7.05
N GLY A 41 6.36 2.14 -6.52
CA GLY A 41 5.27 1.58 -7.32
C GLY A 41 4.68 2.58 -8.29
N ALA A 42 4.46 3.82 -7.86
CA ALA A 42 3.94 4.90 -8.70
C ALA A 42 4.92 5.29 -9.83
N ALA A 43 6.22 5.29 -9.55
CA ALA A 43 7.25 5.50 -10.58
C ALA A 43 7.21 4.40 -11.64
N TRP A 44 7.04 3.15 -11.23
CA TRP A 44 6.84 2.03 -12.13
C TRP A 44 5.57 2.18 -12.98
N ALA A 45 4.46 2.56 -12.36
CA ALA A 45 3.19 2.81 -13.04
C ALA A 45 3.30 3.97 -14.05
N LEU A 46 4.01 5.04 -13.68
CA LEU A 46 4.26 6.17 -14.58
C LEU A 46 5.09 5.78 -15.81
N GLY A 47 6.06 4.88 -15.65
CA GLY A 47 6.86 4.36 -16.77
C GLY A 47 6.03 3.53 -17.78
N ARG A 48 4.87 2.99 -17.37
CA ARG A 48 3.95 2.24 -18.23
C ARG A 48 2.77 3.09 -18.74
N ALA A 49 2.55 4.26 -18.16
CA ALA A 49 1.49 5.17 -18.56
C ALA A 49 1.80 5.84 -19.90
N GLU A 50 0.75 6.27 -20.60
CA GLU A 50 0.91 7.11 -21.76
C GLU A 50 1.63 8.41 -21.38
N PRO A 51 2.45 8.99 -22.30
CA PRO A 51 3.19 10.21 -22.02
C PRO A 51 2.23 11.32 -21.60
N MET A 52 2.40 11.81 -20.38
CA MET A 52 1.60 12.91 -19.85
C MET A 52 2.08 14.23 -20.44
N SER A 53 1.14 15.02 -20.95
CA SER A 53 1.42 16.27 -21.64
C SER A 53 1.91 17.39 -20.70
N ASN A 54 1.66 17.26 -19.38
CA ASN A 54 1.97 18.29 -18.41
C ASN A 54 2.60 17.70 -17.13
N ARG A 55 3.63 18.37 -16.62
CA ARG A 55 4.28 18.01 -15.34
C ARG A 55 3.30 18.06 -14.15
N PHE A 56 2.29 18.89 -14.22
CA PHE A 56 1.25 19.01 -13.20
C PHE A 56 0.38 17.75 -13.14
N GLU A 57 0.05 17.14 -14.26
CA GLU A 57 -0.69 15.88 -14.33
C GLU A 57 0.11 14.74 -13.69
N ALA A 58 1.41 14.68 -13.97
CA ALA A 58 2.28 13.67 -13.37
C ALA A 58 2.37 13.85 -11.85
N LEU A 59 2.50 15.09 -11.37
CA LEU A 59 2.54 15.38 -9.93
C LEU A 59 1.20 15.02 -9.27
N TRP A 60 0.07 15.36 -9.87
CA TRP A 60 -1.26 15.02 -9.38
C TRP A 60 -1.48 13.51 -9.32
N PHE A 61 -1.04 12.80 -10.35
CA PHE A 61 -1.05 11.34 -10.39
C PHE A 61 -0.25 10.74 -9.23
N PHE A 62 0.97 11.23 -8.99
CA PHE A 62 1.80 10.80 -7.86
C PHE A 62 1.13 11.08 -6.51
N MET A 63 0.62 12.27 -6.30
CA MET A 63 -0.06 12.64 -5.05
C MET A 63 -1.27 11.74 -4.79
N ARG A 64 -2.10 11.52 -5.81
CA ARG A 64 -3.27 10.65 -5.70
C ARG A 64 -2.90 9.23 -5.31
N LEU A 65 -1.88 8.64 -5.94
CA LEU A 65 -1.43 7.27 -5.62
C LEU A 65 -0.86 7.17 -4.20
N ASN A 66 -0.06 8.13 -3.79
CA ASN A 66 0.50 8.15 -2.43
C ASN A 66 -0.60 8.33 -1.37
N MET A 67 -1.59 9.18 -1.61
CA MET A 67 -2.75 9.32 -0.73
C MET A 67 -3.55 8.02 -0.63
N MET A 68 -3.81 7.33 -1.75
CA MET A 68 -4.46 6.03 -1.74
C MET A 68 -3.64 4.99 -0.99
N ALA A 69 -2.33 4.98 -1.18
CA ALA A 69 -1.46 4.06 -0.47
C ALA A 69 -1.49 4.30 1.04
N LEU A 70 -1.43 5.56 1.50
CA LEU A 70 -1.52 5.89 2.92
C LEU A 70 -2.83 5.43 3.55
N LEU A 71 -3.94 5.58 2.83
CA LEU A 71 -5.26 5.21 3.34
C LEU A 71 -5.50 3.70 3.32
N LEU A 72 -5.02 2.99 2.29
CA LEU A 72 -5.36 1.59 2.07
C LEU A 72 -4.33 0.61 2.61
N THR A 73 -3.06 1.00 2.71
CA THR A 73 -2.00 0.05 3.10
C THR A 73 -2.22 -0.53 4.49
N VAL A 74 -2.57 0.29 5.47
CA VAL A 74 -2.78 -0.15 6.86
C VAL A 74 -3.98 -1.10 6.98
N PRO A 75 -5.18 -0.76 6.50
CA PRO A 75 -6.32 -1.69 6.53
C PRO A 75 -6.06 -2.99 5.77
N LEU A 76 -5.40 -2.93 4.62
CA LEU A 76 -5.05 -4.12 3.84
C LEU A 76 -4.01 -4.99 4.56
N ALA A 77 -3.01 -4.39 5.19
CA ALA A 77 -2.03 -5.11 5.99
C ALA A 77 -2.69 -5.85 7.16
N ILE A 78 -3.58 -5.17 7.89
CA ILE A 78 -4.34 -5.76 9.00
C ILE A 78 -5.25 -6.90 8.48
N GLY A 79 -5.99 -6.66 7.40
CA GLY A 79 -6.87 -7.66 6.79
C GLY A 79 -6.12 -8.88 6.30
N THR A 80 -4.95 -8.70 5.69
CA THR A 80 -4.08 -9.80 5.24
C THR A 80 -3.53 -10.59 6.41
N THR A 81 -3.08 -9.92 7.47
CA THR A 81 -2.58 -10.54 8.69
C THR A 81 -3.66 -11.41 9.34
N TRP A 82 -4.88 -10.88 9.41
CA TRP A 82 -6.02 -11.62 9.95
C TRP A 82 -6.41 -12.83 9.08
N ALA A 83 -6.44 -12.67 7.76
CA ALA A 83 -6.80 -13.74 6.82
C ALA A 83 -5.80 -14.90 6.78
N PHE A 84 -4.52 -14.60 6.93
CA PHE A 84 -3.43 -15.58 6.86
C PHE A 84 -2.82 -15.92 8.22
N THR A 85 -3.38 -15.43 9.32
CA THR A 85 -2.90 -15.68 10.70
C THR A 85 -1.40 -15.39 10.88
N LEU A 86 -0.94 -14.27 10.30
CA LEU A 86 0.45 -13.86 10.39
C LEU A 86 0.70 -13.12 11.72
N GLU A 87 1.84 -13.35 12.34
CA GLU A 87 2.19 -12.74 13.63
C GLU A 87 2.48 -11.25 13.52
N ASP A 88 3.03 -10.79 12.38
CA ASP A 88 3.47 -9.41 12.16
C ASP A 88 2.95 -8.83 10.84
N SER A 89 2.29 -7.68 10.93
CA SER A 89 1.82 -6.94 9.74
C SER A 89 2.84 -5.95 9.20
N ASN A 90 3.87 -5.61 9.97
CA ASN A 90 4.79 -4.52 9.66
C ASN A 90 5.60 -4.74 8.37
N TRP A 91 6.04 -5.96 8.12
CA TRP A 91 6.78 -6.28 6.91
C TRP A 91 5.92 -6.30 5.64
N LEU A 92 4.58 -6.42 5.80
CA LEU A 92 3.63 -6.35 4.69
C LEU A 92 3.40 -4.93 4.18
N LEU A 93 3.72 -3.91 4.97
CA LEU A 93 3.48 -2.52 4.60
C LEU A 93 4.20 -2.12 3.30
N VAL A 94 5.45 -2.56 3.14
CA VAL A 94 6.25 -2.25 1.94
C VAL A 94 5.65 -2.89 0.68
N PRO A 95 5.45 -4.22 0.62
CA PRO A 95 4.93 -4.87 -0.59
C PRO A 95 3.50 -4.41 -0.90
N ILE A 96 2.66 -4.18 0.09
CA ILE A 96 1.29 -3.69 -0.13
C ILE A 96 1.32 -2.25 -0.68
N ALA A 97 2.11 -1.36 -0.09
CA ALA A 97 2.25 0.01 -0.56
C ALA A 97 2.83 0.08 -1.98
N LEU A 98 3.83 -0.75 -2.28
CA LEU A 98 4.39 -0.88 -3.61
C LEU A 98 3.35 -1.37 -4.62
N PHE A 99 2.56 -2.37 -4.24
CA PHE A 99 1.51 -2.92 -5.09
C PHE A 99 0.42 -1.87 -5.38
N ILE A 100 -0.03 -1.13 -4.36
CA ILE A 100 -0.99 -0.04 -4.50
C ILE A 100 -0.44 1.03 -5.46
N GLY A 101 0.81 1.44 -5.28
CA GLY A 101 1.47 2.39 -6.17
C GLY A 101 1.60 1.87 -7.60
N ALA A 102 1.96 0.60 -7.77
CA ALA A 102 2.15 -0.02 -9.08
C ALA A 102 0.85 -0.23 -9.87
N LEU A 103 -0.29 -0.36 -9.20
CA LEU A 103 -1.61 -0.40 -9.86
C LEU A 103 -1.91 0.87 -10.63
N GLY A 104 -1.37 2.00 -10.21
CA GLY A 104 -1.44 3.25 -10.94
C GLY A 104 -2.87 3.66 -11.30
N ASN A 105 -3.17 3.73 -12.59
CA ASN A 105 -4.49 4.12 -13.11
C ASN A 105 -5.47 2.93 -13.28
N ASP A 106 -5.04 1.70 -12.98
CA ASP A 106 -5.84 0.48 -13.22
C ASP A 106 -6.84 0.17 -12.09
N TRP A 107 -6.93 1.04 -11.09
CA TRP A 107 -7.86 0.89 -9.96
C TRP A 107 -9.32 0.66 -10.37
N PRO A 108 -9.88 1.33 -11.40
CA PRO A 108 -11.25 1.06 -11.83
C PRO A 108 -11.44 -0.35 -12.39
N ALA A 109 -10.41 -0.90 -13.05
CA ALA A 109 -10.43 -2.28 -13.57
C ALA A 109 -10.39 -3.29 -12.42
N VAL A 110 -9.53 -3.07 -11.43
CA VAL A 110 -9.43 -3.90 -10.22
C VAL A 110 -10.73 -3.86 -9.42
N GLY A 111 -11.30 -2.66 -9.23
CA GLY A 111 -12.59 -2.49 -8.54
C GLY A 111 -13.72 -3.26 -9.23
N ARG A 112 -13.84 -3.18 -10.54
CA ARG A 112 -14.82 -3.94 -11.33
C ARG A 112 -14.60 -5.44 -11.21
N TRP A 113 -13.36 -5.88 -11.27
CA TRP A 113 -13.02 -7.30 -11.13
C TRP A 113 -13.43 -7.84 -9.76
N ILE A 114 -13.13 -7.11 -8.67
CA ILE A 114 -13.52 -7.47 -7.30
C ILE A 114 -15.05 -7.53 -7.18
N LEU A 115 -15.76 -6.49 -7.65
CA LEU A 115 -17.22 -6.44 -7.59
C LEU A 115 -17.87 -7.59 -8.34
N THR A 116 -17.33 -7.97 -9.51
CA THR A 116 -17.81 -9.10 -10.28
C THR A 116 -17.60 -10.42 -9.55
N ARG A 117 -16.46 -10.58 -8.87
CA ARG A 117 -16.16 -11.79 -8.08
C ARG A 117 -17.05 -11.89 -6.85
N VAL A 118 -17.19 -10.80 -6.13
CA VAL A 118 -18.05 -10.73 -4.93
C VAL A 118 -19.51 -10.97 -5.30
N GLY A 119 -20.00 -10.37 -6.40
CA GLY A 119 -21.36 -10.58 -6.90
C GLY A 119 -21.65 -12.05 -7.17
N ARG A 120 -20.75 -12.77 -7.85
CA ARG A 120 -20.89 -14.21 -8.11
C ARG A 120 -20.90 -15.07 -6.83
N LEU A 121 -20.21 -14.65 -5.79
CA LEU A 121 -20.23 -15.35 -4.50
C LEU A 121 -21.58 -15.18 -3.79
N PHE A 122 -22.18 -14.01 -3.91
CA PHE A 122 -23.52 -13.75 -3.35
C PHE A 122 -24.62 -14.51 -4.11
N GLU A 123 -24.56 -14.57 -5.46
CA GLU A 123 -25.52 -15.33 -6.26
C GLU A 123 -25.49 -16.83 -5.93
N ARG A 124 -24.31 -17.42 -5.74
CA ARG A 124 -24.18 -18.83 -5.33
C ARG A 124 -24.80 -19.12 -3.95
N ARG A 125 -24.85 -18.13 -3.08
CA ARG A 125 -25.38 -18.30 -1.72
C ARG A 125 -26.91 -18.24 -1.67
N THR A 126 -27.53 -17.56 -2.63
CA THR A 126 -28.99 -17.48 -2.75
C THR A 126 -29.57 -18.74 -3.43
N ASP A 127 -28.82 -19.41 -4.29
CA ASP A 127 -29.26 -20.64 -4.97
C ASP A 127 -29.21 -21.91 -4.08
N THR A 128 -28.53 -21.86 -2.94
CA THR A 128 -28.46 -22.98 -1.98
C THR A 128 -29.47 -22.85 -0.82
N GLY A 129 -30.35 -21.89 -0.88
CA GLY A 129 -31.34 -21.57 0.18
C GLY A 129 -32.77 -22.02 -0.06
N GLU A 130 -33.04 -22.92 -1.06
CA GLU A 130 -34.31 -23.61 -1.22
C GLU A 130 -34.21 -25.07 -0.83
#